data_5a7c6307eadde3eb83cc7ad6e41cb8f2
#
_entry.id   5a7c6307eadde3eb83cc7ad6e41cb8f2
#
_cell.length_a   1.000
_cell.length_b   1.000
_cell.length_c   1.000
_cell.angle_alpha   90.00
_cell.angle_beta   90.00
_cell.angle_gamma   90.00
#
_symmetry.space_group_name_H-M   'P 1'
#
loop_
_entity.id
_entity.type
_entity.pdbx_description
1 polymer ?
#
loop_
_entity_poly.entity_id
_entity_poly.type
_entity_poly.pdbx_seq_one_letter_code
_entity_poly.pdbx_strand_id
1 'polypeptide(L)'
;MNIADMTAKIAAGQGFIAALDQSGGSTPKALAGYGVSDDAWGNDDEMFGLIHDMRSRIIRSSAFNGDKVIGAILFERTMDGQVDEKPTPTALIEKGVVPFIKIDKGLEDDGFGGFRGVQLMKPMPELDALLAKSKALGVFGTKERSVINLANRDGIAVIVQQQIEIGLQVLAGGLVPMLEPEINIKSPERAEADAILLDEMTKALDAMPGTDKVMLKLSLPVKCGHFDSLVNHPRVLRVVALSGGFKRPEACVELAKNTGIIASFSRALLEDLRHQMTDAEFDASLGAAIADIHAASIA
;
A
#
# COMPACT_ATOMS: atom_id res chain seq x y z
N MET A 1 0.93 19.45 -7.55
CA MET A 1 1.48 19.53 -6.16
C MET A 1 2.99 19.41 -6.21
N ASN A 2 3.74 20.18 -5.43
CA ASN A 2 5.18 19.99 -5.22
C ASN A 2 5.41 18.96 -4.08
N ILE A 3 6.66 18.57 -3.84
CA ILE A 3 7.01 17.56 -2.80
C ILE A 3 6.60 18.01 -1.38
N ALA A 4 6.74 19.29 -1.05
CA ALA A 4 6.35 19.81 0.26
C ALA A 4 4.83 19.72 0.48
N ASP A 5 4.04 20.06 -0.56
CA ASP A 5 2.57 19.91 -0.53
C ASP A 5 2.15 18.43 -0.37
N MET A 6 2.81 17.52 -1.10
CA MET A 6 2.57 16.08 -0.98
C MET A 6 2.90 15.58 0.41
N THR A 7 4.04 16.01 0.97
CA THR A 7 4.46 15.64 2.34
C THR A 7 3.43 16.11 3.36
N ALA A 8 3.00 17.37 3.29
CA ALA A 8 2.00 17.92 4.20
C ALA A 8 0.66 17.17 4.08
N LYS A 9 0.25 16.87 2.84
CA LYS A 9 -0.99 16.13 2.59
C LYS A 9 -0.95 14.71 3.18
N ILE A 10 0.15 13.99 3.01
CA ILE A 10 0.31 12.64 3.57
C ILE A 10 0.40 12.70 5.09
N ALA A 11 1.15 13.65 5.65
CA ALA A 11 1.34 13.76 7.10
C ALA A 11 0.05 14.08 7.87
N ALA A 12 -0.79 14.98 7.35
CA ALA A 12 -1.93 15.54 8.08
C ALA A 12 -3.27 15.46 7.34
N GLY A 13 -3.29 14.99 6.08
CA GLY A 13 -4.51 14.93 5.29
C GLY A 13 -5.58 14.02 5.90
N GLN A 14 -6.83 14.47 5.85
CA GLN A 14 -8.00 13.73 6.28
C GLN A 14 -8.48 12.84 5.13
N GLY A 15 -8.04 11.58 5.11
CA GLY A 15 -8.36 10.65 4.02
C GLY A 15 -7.59 9.35 4.11
N PHE A 16 -7.52 8.61 3.02
CA PHE A 16 -6.87 7.30 2.97
C PHE A 16 -6.02 7.13 1.70
N ILE A 17 -5.21 6.08 1.64
CA ILE A 17 -4.38 5.75 0.47
C ILE A 17 -4.99 4.54 -0.26
N ALA A 18 -5.37 4.70 -1.53
CA ALA A 18 -5.86 3.62 -2.36
C ALA A 18 -4.71 2.70 -2.77
N ALA A 19 -4.83 1.38 -2.57
CA ALA A 19 -3.83 0.43 -3.02
C ALA A 19 -4.26 -0.19 -4.36
N LEU A 20 -3.71 0.33 -5.46
CA LEU A 20 -3.95 -0.09 -6.86
C LEU A 20 -2.75 -0.85 -7.42
N ASP A 21 -1.99 -1.54 -6.57
CA ASP A 21 -0.69 -2.14 -6.87
C ASP A 21 -0.73 -3.67 -6.98
N GLN A 22 -1.91 -4.27 -7.23
CA GLN A 22 -2.02 -5.70 -7.47
C GLN A 22 -1.07 -6.13 -8.59
N SER A 23 -0.27 -7.16 -8.35
CA SER A 23 0.76 -7.63 -9.29
C SER A 23 0.97 -9.15 -9.15
N GLY A 24 1.60 -9.78 -10.13
CA GLY A 24 1.83 -11.21 -10.14
C GLY A 24 0.54 -12.00 -9.90
N GLY A 25 0.56 -12.99 -9.03
CA GLY A 25 -0.59 -13.85 -8.74
C GLY A 25 -1.82 -13.17 -8.12
N SER A 26 -1.73 -11.89 -7.74
CA SER A 26 -2.88 -11.11 -7.27
C SER A 26 -3.66 -10.43 -8.40
N THR A 27 -3.05 -10.28 -9.60
CA THR A 27 -3.70 -9.65 -10.76
C THR A 27 -4.88 -10.48 -11.28
N PRO A 28 -4.75 -11.78 -11.57
CA PRO A 28 -5.91 -12.60 -11.96
C PRO A 28 -7.04 -12.58 -10.94
N LYS A 29 -6.70 -12.65 -9.63
CA LYS A 29 -7.71 -12.58 -8.57
C LYS A 29 -8.44 -11.25 -8.52
N ALA A 30 -7.76 -10.14 -8.80
CA ALA A 30 -8.38 -8.82 -8.87
C ALA A 30 -9.31 -8.71 -10.08
N LEU A 31 -8.90 -9.19 -11.26
CA LEU A 31 -9.70 -9.23 -12.47
C LEU A 31 -10.94 -10.12 -12.30
N ALA A 32 -10.78 -11.33 -11.74
CA ALA A 32 -11.90 -12.22 -11.44
C ALA A 32 -12.91 -11.56 -10.48
N GLY A 33 -12.44 -10.88 -9.43
CA GLY A 33 -13.28 -10.09 -8.52
C GLY A 33 -13.99 -8.93 -9.22
N TYR A 34 -13.37 -8.36 -10.24
CA TYR A 34 -13.95 -7.31 -11.08
C TYR A 34 -14.93 -7.85 -12.12
N GLY A 35 -15.05 -9.18 -12.28
CA GLY A 35 -15.96 -9.84 -13.22
C GLY A 35 -15.36 -10.03 -14.62
N VAL A 36 -14.02 -10.04 -14.72
CA VAL A 36 -13.27 -10.41 -15.91
C VAL A 36 -12.71 -11.80 -15.70
N SER A 37 -13.12 -12.77 -16.52
CA SER A 37 -12.72 -14.17 -16.41
C SER A 37 -11.34 -14.45 -17.04
N ASP A 38 -10.71 -15.57 -16.66
CA ASP A 38 -9.35 -15.93 -17.06
C ASP A 38 -9.21 -16.21 -18.56
N ASP A 39 -10.33 -16.44 -19.29
CA ASP A 39 -10.38 -16.59 -20.73
C ASP A 39 -10.38 -15.25 -21.51
N ALA A 40 -10.45 -14.13 -20.79
CA ALA A 40 -10.41 -12.78 -21.38
C ALA A 40 -9.01 -12.34 -21.83
N TRP A 41 -7.95 -13.09 -21.49
CA TRP A 41 -6.58 -12.80 -21.92
C TRP A 41 -5.83 -14.08 -22.29
N GLY A 42 -4.96 -14.01 -23.28
CA GLY A 42 -4.12 -15.12 -23.74
C GLY A 42 -2.66 -15.04 -23.28
N ASN A 43 -2.24 -13.90 -22.72
CA ASN A 43 -0.87 -13.65 -22.26
C ASN A 43 -0.82 -12.56 -21.19
N ASP A 44 0.34 -12.39 -20.56
CA ASP A 44 0.55 -11.41 -19.48
C ASP A 44 0.31 -9.97 -19.93
N ASP A 45 0.68 -9.59 -21.15
CA ASP A 45 0.52 -8.20 -21.62
C ASP A 45 -0.96 -7.83 -21.75
N GLU A 46 -1.79 -8.75 -22.25
CA GLU A 46 -3.25 -8.58 -22.31
C GLU A 46 -3.85 -8.50 -20.91
N MET A 47 -3.44 -9.39 -19.99
CA MET A 47 -3.86 -9.34 -18.60
C MET A 47 -3.51 -8.01 -17.92
N PHE A 48 -2.28 -7.53 -18.15
CA PHE A 48 -1.86 -6.23 -17.59
C PHE A 48 -2.55 -5.05 -18.28
N GLY A 49 -2.96 -5.16 -19.54
CA GLY A 49 -3.84 -4.20 -20.21
C GLY A 49 -5.19 -4.10 -19.49
N LEU A 50 -5.86 -5.22 -19.25
CA LEU A 50 -7.16 -5.27 -18.57
C LEU A 50 -7.10 -4.71 -17.15
N ILE A 51 -6.06 -5.01 -16.38
CA ILE A 51 -5.92 -4.45 -15.02
C ILE A 51 -5.60 -2.95 -15.07
N HIS A 52 -4.88 -2.48 -16.09
CA HIS A 52 -4.64 -1.04 -16.30
C HIS A 52 -5.94 -0.32 -16.65
N ASP A 53 -6.79 -0.90 -17.49
CA ASP A 53 -8.12 -0.36 -17.84
C ASP A 53 -9.01 -0.23 -16.60
N MET A 54 -9.05 -1.27 -15.76
CA MET A 54 -9.77 -1.22 -14.48
C MET A 54 -9.26 -0.06 -13.60
N ARG A 55 -7.96 0.09 -13.44
CA ARG A 55 -7.34 1.16 -12.65
C ARG A 55 -7.58 2.53 -13.25
N SER A 56 -7.50 2.64 -14.58
CA SER A 56 -7.80 3.87 -15.31
C SER A 56 -9.25 4.30 -15.09
N ARG A 57 -10.20 3.35 -15.10
CA ARG A 57 -11.61 3.64 -14.79
C ARG A 57 -11.80 4.14 -13.36
N ILE A 58 -11.09 3.57 -12.39
CA ILE A 58 -11.09 4.07 -11.01
C ILE A 58 -10.54 5.49 -10.94
N ILE A 59 -9.39 5.75 -11.58
CA ILE A 59 -8.74 7.07 -11.55
C ILE A 59 -9.60 8.12 -12.26
N ARG A 60 -10.31 7.77 -13.34
CA ARG A 60 -11.23 8.68 -14.05
C ARG A 60 -12.44 9.06 -13.23
N SER A 61 -12.94 8.15 -12.41
CA SER A 61 -14.16 8.38 -11.62
C SER A 61 -14.12 9.73 -10.89
N SER A 62 -15.25 10.43 -10.91
CA SER A 62 -15.41 11.70 -10.21
C SER A 62 -15.32 11.54 -8.68
N ALA A 63 -15.68 10.36 -8.16
CA ALA A 63 -15.57 10.02 -6.76
C ALA A 63 -14.12 9.85 -6.29
N PHE A 64 -13.18 9.54 -7.22
CA PHE A 64 -11.77 9.34 -6.92
C PHE A 64 -10.98 10.63 -7.05
N ASN A 65 -10.88 11.38 -5.97
CA ASN A 65 -10.19 12.67 -5.92
C ASN A 65 -9.53 12.90 -4.55
N GLY A 66 -8.67 13.91 -4.48
CA GLY A 66 -7.86 14.22 -3.31
C GLY A 66 -8.59 14.72 -2.07
N ASP A 67 -9.91 14.87 -2.10
CA ASP A 67 -10.70 15.27 -0.92
C ASP A 67 -10.78 14.12 0.11
N LYS A 68 -10.86 12.88 -0.38
CA LYS A 68 -10.96 11.68 0.45
C LYS A 68 -9.83 10.68 0.20
N VAL A 69 -9.32 10.60 -1.03
CA VAL A 69 -8.20 9.72 -1.42
C VAL A 69 -6.94 10.56 -1.49
N ILE A 70 -6.19 10.61 -0.40
CA ILE A 70 -4.99 11.48 -0.33
C ILE A 70 -3.79 10.91 -1.06
N GLY A 71 -3.76 9.60 -1.35
CA GLY A 71 -2.70 8.95 -2.12
C GLY A 71 -3.17 7.68 -2.82
N ALA A 72 -2.37 7.21 -3.78
CA ALA A 72 -2.60 5.95 -4.49
C ALA A 72 -1.28 5.22 -4.74
N ILE A 73 -1.23 3.91 -4.44
CA ILE A 73 -0.09 3.05 -4.70
C ILE A 73 -0.30 2.39 -6.06
N LEU A 74 0.64 2.56 -6.96
CA LEU A 74 0.63 2.02 -8.32
C LEU A 74 1.53 0.80 -8.44
N PHE A 75 1.22 -0.08 -9.38
CA PHE A 75 2.16 -1.05 -9.93
C PHE A 75 2.97 -0.41 -11.06
N GLU A 76 4.21 -0.88 -11.32
CA GLU A 76 5.14 -0.28 -12.28
C GLU A 76 4.51 -0.11 -13.67
N ARG A 77 3.88 -1.15 -14.24
CA ARG A 77 3.21 -1.05 -15.56
C ARG A 77 2.08 -0.02 -15.58
N THR A 78 1.41 0.20 -14.45
CA THR A 78 0.37 1.24 -14.35
C THR A 78 0.99 2.63 -14.24
N MET A 79 2.11 2.79 -13.52
CA MET A 79 2.87 4.03 -13.46
C MET A 79 3.37 4.45 -14.84
N ASP A 80 3.83 3.48 -15.63
CA ASP A 80 4.33 3.67 -17.01
C ASP A 80 3.22 3.92 -18.04
N GLY A 81 1.99 3.57 -17.68
CA GLY A 81 0.83 3.76 -18.54
C GLY A 81 0.27 5.19 -18.51
N GLN A 82 -0.84 5.36 -19.16
CA GLN A 82 -1.53 6.65 -19.26
C GLN A 82 -3.00 6.54 -18.86
N VAL A 83 -3.53 7.62 -18.31
CA VAL A 83 -4.96 7.85 -18.08
C VAL A 83 -5.33 9.14 -18.79
N ASP A 84 -6.26 9.07 -19.76
CA ASP A 84 -6.68 10.19 -20.58
C ASP A 84 -5.48 10.93 -21.23
N GLU A 85 -4.63 10.16 -21.91
CA GLU A 85 -3.42 10.64 -22.64
C GLU A 85 -2.35 11.29 -21.73
N LYS A 86 -2.50 11.25 -20.40
CA LYS A 86 -1.54 11.76 -19.43
C LYS A 86 -0.82 10.62 -18.73
N PRO A 87 0.47 10.76 -18.40
CA PRO A 87 1.14 9.80 -17.51
C PRO A 87 0.30 9.57 -16.25
N THR A 88 0.14 8.31 -15.83
CA THR A 88 -0.72 7.97 -14.69
C THR A 88 -0.40 8.76 -13.41
N PRO A 89 0.88 8.97 -13.01
CA PRO A 89 1.19 9.82 -11.86
C PRO A 89 0.71 11.27 -12.03
N THR A 90 0.81 11.83 -13.24
CA THR A 90 0.33 13.20 -13.54
C THR A 90 -1.19 13.29 -13.38
N ALA A 91 -1.93 12.30 -13.91
CA ALA A 91 -3.38 12.26 -13.77
C ALA A 91 -3.83 12.19 -12.30
N LEU A 92 -3.10 11.45 -11.46
CA LEU A 92 -3.34 11.43 -10.00
C LEU A 92 -3.07 12.79 -9.35
N ILE A 93 -1.91 13.40 -9.64
CA ILE A 93 -1.51 14.70 -9.07
C ILE A 93 -2.53 15.78 -9.41
N GLU A 94 -3.04 15.83 -10.63
CA GLU A 94 -4.08 16.79 -11.06
C GLU A 94 -5.40 16.61 -10.29
N LYS A 95 -5.73 15.38 -9.88
CA LYS A 95 -6.87 15.07 -9.01
C LYS A 95 -6.59 15.30 -7.53
N GLY A 96 -5.39 15.79 -7.18
CA GLY A 96 -5.00 16.02 -5.80
C GLY A 96 -4.60 14.75 -5.05
N VAL A 97 -4.31 13.64 -5.74
CA VAL A 97 -3.93 12.34 -5.18
C VAL A 97 -2.41 12.16 -5.28
N VAL A 98 -1.75 11.84 -4.17
CA VAL A 98 -0.29 11.66 -4.11
C VAL A 98 0.08 10.26 -4.65
N PRO A 99 0.93 10.16 -5.69
CA PRO A 99 1.30 8.87 -6.27
C PRO A 99 2.44 8.19 -5.50
N PHE A 100 2.28 6.90 -5.26
CA PHE A 100 3.29 5.97 -4.75
C PHE A 100 3.52 4.84 -5.74
N ILE A 101 4.67 4.18 -5.67
CA ILE A 101 5.02 3.01 -6.49
C ILE A 101 5.36 1.79 -5.64
N LYS A 102 4.79 0.63 -5.97
CA LYS A 102 5.23 -0.65 -5.43
C LYS A 102 6.56 -1.06 -6.06
N ILE A 103 7.58 -1.28 -5.23
CA ILE A 103 8.93 -1.60 -5.70
C ILE A 103 9.32 -3.07 -5.52
N ASP A 104 8.75 -3.79 -4.55
CA ASP A 104 9.09 -5.20 -4.32
C ASP A 104 8.79 -6.09 -5.55
N LYS A 105 9.64 -7.05 -5.80
CA LYS A 105 9.55 -8.01 -6.91
C LYS A 105 8.95 -9.36 -6.49
N GLY A 106 8.18 -9.35 -5.40
CA GLY A 106 7.58 -10.53 -4.78
C GLY A 106 8.37 -11.02 -3.57
N LEU A 107 7.95 -12.16 -3.05
CA LEU A 107 8.47 -12.73 -1.81
C LEU A 107 9.31 -13.96 -2.08
N GLU A 108 10.32 -14.17 -1.24
CA GLU A 108 10.99 -15.46 -1.11
C GLU A 108 10.06 -16.49 -0.46
N ASP A 109 10.42 -17.76 -0.53
CA ASP A 109 9.66 -18.82 0.12
C ASP A 109 9.72 -18.67 1.66
N ASP A 110 8.68 -19.17 2.35
CA ASP A 110 8.67 -19.21 3.82
C ASP A 110 9.88 -20.02 4.33
N GLY A 111 10.61 -19.44 5.26
CA GLY A 111 11.81 -20.07 5.81
C GLY A 111 13.09 -19.82 5.00
N PHE A 112 13.07 -19.00 3.96
CA PHE A 112 14.29 -18.59 3.26
C PHE A 112 15.33 -18.02 4.25
N GLY A 113 16.59 -18.42 4.08
CA GLY A 113 17.67 -18.02 5.00
C GLY A 113 17.59 -18.66 6.40
N GLY A 114 16.69 -19.63 6.64
CA GLY A 114 16.51 -20.29 7.93
C GLY A 114 15.44 -19.66 8.83
N PHE A 115 14.75 -18.60 8.37
CA PHE A 115 13.77 -17.85 9.15
C PHE A 115 12.34 -18.35 8.90
N ARG A 116 11.99 -19.50 9.46
CA ARG A 116 10.65 -20.09 9.33
C ARG A 116 9.55 -19.15 9.84
N GLY A 117 8.45 -19.09 9.11
CA GLY A 117 7.27 -18.29 9.48
C GLY A 117 7.35 -16.83 9.00
N VAL A 118 8.36 -16.48 8.20
CA VAL A 118 8.46 -15.16 7.55
C VAL A 118 8.87 -15.31 6.09
N GLN A 119 8.48 -14.32 5.28
CA GLN A 119 8.84 -14.22 3.86
C GLN A 119 9.49 -12.87 3.59
N LEU A 120 10.77 -12.90 3.27
CA LEU A 120 11.54 -11.74 2.86
C LEU A 120 11.18 -11.29 1.46
N MET A 121 11.50 -10.06 1.11
CA MET A 121 11.43 -9.59 -0.27
C MET A 121 12.55 -10.21 -1.11
N LYS A 122 12.23 -10.52 -2.36
CA LYS A 122 13.24 -10.90 -3.36
C LYS A 122 14.18 -9.73 -3.66
N PRO A 123 15.42 -10.00 -4.10
CA PRO A 123 16.36 -8.96 -4.49
C PRO A 123 15.81 -8.03 -5.57
N MET A 124 16.17 -6.76 -5.49
CA MET A 124 15.74 -5.69 -6.40
C MET A 124 16.95 -5.02 -7.05
N PRO A 125 17.67 -5.70 -7.98
CA PRO A 125 18.93 -5.18 -8.52
C PRO A 125 18.78 -3.88 -9.31
N GLU A 126 17.58 -3.64 -9.87
CA GLU A 126 17.26 -2.43 -10.66
C GLU A 126 16.59 -1.32 -9.83
N LEU A 127 16.69 -1.37 -8.49
CA LEU A 127 15.96 -0.45 -7.62
C LEU A 127 16.33 1.01 -7.89
N ASP A 128 17.61 1.34 -7.99
CA ASP A 128 18.06 2.72 -8.22
C ASP A 128 17.51 3.30 -9.54
N ALA A 129 17.49 2.49 -10.59
CA ALA A 129 16.93 2.90 -11.89
C ALA A 129 15.41 3.15 -11.78
N LEU A 130 14.69 2.27 -11.06
CA LEU A 130 13.26 2.44 -10.81
C LEU A 130 12.97 3.69 -9.96
N LEU A 131 13.77 3.98 -8.94
CA LEU A 131 13.63 5.17 -8.11
C LEU A 131 13.85 6.45 -8.92
N ALA A 132 14.91 6.50 -9.73
CA ALA A 132 15.20 7.64 -10.61
C ALA A 132 14.05 7.89 -11.61
N LYS A 133 13.56 6.84 -12.27
CA LYS A 133 12.40 6.89 -13.18
C LYS A 133 11.15 7.40 -12.47
N SER A 134 10.83 6.83 -11.31
CA SER A 134 9.64 7.19 -10.53
C SER A 134 9.66 8.66 -10.11
N LYS A 135 10.81 9.13 -9.64
CA LYS A 135 11.03 10.54 -9.29
C LYS A 135 10.82 11.47 -10.48
N ALA A 136 11.34 11.10 -11.65
CA ALA A 136 11.16 11.88 -12.88
C ALA A 136 9.68 11.98 -13.32
N LEU A 137 8.87 10.96 -13.00
CA LEU A 137 7.42 10.95 -13.25
C LEU A 137 6.59 11.64 -12.15
N GLY A 138 7.24 12.23 -11.12
CA GLY A 138 6.56 12.94 -10.04
C GLY A 138 5.97 12.03 -8.95
N VAL A 139 6.40 10.77 -8.86
CA VAL A 139 6.04 9.87 -7.77
C VAL A 139 6.66 10.39 -6.47
N PHE A 140 5.88 10.37 -5.39
CA PHE A 140 6.26 10.86 -4.07
C PHE A 140 7.03 9.83 -3.24
N GLY A 141 6.61 8.59 -3.30
CA GLY A 141 7.18 7.55 -2.44
C GLY A 141 7.01 6.13 -2.98
N THR A 142 7.52 5.19 -2.24
CA THR A 142 7.48 3.76 -2.57
C THR A 142 6.60 2.97 -1.61
N LYS A 143 6.35 1.70 -1.94
CA LYS A 143 5.81 0.71 -1.03
C LYS A 143 6.49 -0.63 -1.30
N GLU A 144 6.95 -1.29 -0.26
CA GLU A 144 7.62 -2.59 -0.28
C GLU A 144 7.07 -3.54 0.77
N ARG A 145 6.72 -4.78 0.37
CA ARG A 145 5.99 -5.74 1.19
C ARG A 145 6.83 -6.98 1.51
N SER A 146 6.88 -7.32 2.79
CA SER A 146 7.26 -8.63 3.33
C SER A 146 6.12 -9.23 4.16
N VAL A 147 6.19 -10.52 4.53
CA VAL A 147 5.09 -11.21 5.22
C VAL A 147 5.59 -11.93 6.47
N ILE A 148 4.84 -11.80 7.56
CA ILE A 148 5.02 -12.44 8.85
C ILE A 148 3.85 -13.41 9.06
N ASN A 149 4.12 -14.71 9.04
CA ASN A 149 3.13 -15.78 9.24
C ASN A 149 3.13 -16.33 10.67
N LEU A 150 4.27 -16.28 11.38
CA LEU A 150 4.44 -16.76 12.75
C LEU A 150 5.22 -15.73 13.59
N ALA A 151 5.11 -15.82 14.91
CA ALA A 151 5.79 -14.94 15.88
C ALA A 151 7.28 -15.32 16.08
N ASN A 152 8.01 -15.51 14.99
CA ASN A 152 9.45 -15.79 15.02
C ASN A 152 10.22 -14.48 15.17
N ARG A 153 10.76 -14.19 16.37
CA ARG A 153 11.46 -12.94 16.68
C ARG A 153 12.65 -12.70 15.73
N ASP A 154 13.49 -13.70 15.48
CA ASP A 154 14.66 -13.54 14.62
C ASP A 154 14.24 -13.27 13.16
N GLY A 155 13.20 -13.96 12.70
CA GLY A 155 12.62 -13.74 11.38
C GLY A 155 11.98 -12.34 11.24
N ILE A 156 11.26 -11.87 12.25
CA ILE A 156 10.67 -10.53 12.25
C ILE A 156 11.77 -9.46 12.28
N ALA A 157 12.83 -9.66 13.08
CA ALA A 157 13.98 -8.75 13.13
C ALA A 157 14.66 -8.62 11.76
N VAL A 158 14.87 -9.74 11.05
CA VAL A 158 15.45 -9.72 9.69
C VAL A 158 14.53 -9.03 8.68
N ILE A 159 13.20 -9.24 8.76
CA ILE A 159 12.23 -8.49 7.94
C ILE A 159 12.37 -6.99 8.19
N VAL A 160 12.37 -6.56 9.44
CA VAL A 160 12.49 -5.14 9.80
C VAL A 160 13.81 -4.56 9.29
N GLN A 161 14.92 -5.29 9.47
CA GLN A 161 16.22 -4.89 8.94
C GLN A 161 16.18 -4.70 7.43
N GLN A 162 15.68 -5.68 6.67
CA GLN A 162 15.56 -5.59 5.21
C GLN A 162 14.70 -4.38 4.79
N GLN A 163 13.57 -4.16 5.46
CA GLN A 163 12.67 -3.03 5.18
C GLN A 163 13.39 -1.68 5.41
N ILE A 164 14.15 -1.56 6.50
CA ILE A 164 14.90 -0.32 6.80
C ILE A 164 16.05 -0.12 5.81
N GLU A 165 16.81 -1.16 5.45
CA GLU A 165 17.90 -1.06 4.48
C GLU A 165 17.41 -0.56 3.12
N ILE A 166 16.31 -1.13 2.62
CA ILE A 166 15.67 -0.70 1.37
C ILE A 166 15.08 0.71 1.55
N GLY A 167 14.43 0.99 2.68
CA GLY A 167 13.92 2.33 2.99
C GLY A 167 14.99 3.41 2.96
N LEU A 168 16.19 3.14 3.47
CA LEU A 168 17.33 4.07 3.40
C LEU A 168 17.80 4.30 1.96
N GLN A 169 17.79 3.26 1.11
CA GLN A 169 18.10 3.40 -0.32
C GLN A 169 17.04 4.25 -1.03
N VAL A 170 15.76 4.06 -0.70
CA VAL A 170 14.65 4.88 -1.22
C VAL A 170 14.80 6.36 -0.81
N LEU A 171 15.12 6.62 0.45
CA LEU A 171 15.39 7.98 0.95
C LEU A 171 16.56 8.62 0.22
N ALA A 172 17.66 7.88 0.00
CA ALA A 172 18.81 8.34 -0.78
C ALA A 172 18.41 8.67 -2.24
N GLY A 173 17.46 7.94 -2.83
CA GLY A 173 16.84 8.25 -4.12
C GLY A 173 15.94 9.49 -4.11
N GLY A 174 15.63 10.04 -2.94
CA GLY A 174 14.81 11.23 -2.74
C GLY A 174 13.31 10.96 -2.80
N LEU A 175 12.88 9.75 -2.47
CA LEU A 175 11.48 9.33 -2.32
C LEU A 175 11.20 8.94 -0.86
N VAL A 176 9.93 8.89 -0.47
CA VAL A 176 9.51 8.49 0.89
C VAL A 176 9.14 7.00 0.89
N PRO A 177 9.84 6.14 1.66
CA PRO A 177 9.50 4.72 1.72
C PRO A 177 8.26 4.47 2.59
N MET A 178 7.41 3.53 2.15
CA MET A 178 6.30 2.97 2.91
C MET A 178 6.59 1.49 3.18
N LEU A 179 7.13 1.21 4.36
CA LEU A 179 7.53 -0.12 4.80
C LEU A 179 6.28 -0.95 5.14
N GLU A 180 6.10 -2.11 4.49
CA GLU A 180 4.93 -2.98 4.67
C GLU A 180 5.34 -4.37 5.20
N PRO A 181 5.75 -4.51 6.48
CA PRO A 181 5.91 -5.79 7.16
C PRO A 181 4.53 -6.34 7.54
N GLU A 182 3.84 -6.97 6.59
CA GLU A 182 2.47 -7.47 6.76
C GLU A 182 2.43 -8.67 7.69
N ILE A 183 1.70 -8.60 8.80
CA ILE A 183 1.36 -9.78 9.61
C ILE A 183 0.11 -10.43 9.02
N ASN A 184 0.20 -11.74 8.72
CA ASN A 184 -0.91 -12.51 8.22
C ASN A 184 -2.05 -12.54 9.26
N ILE A 185 -3.22 -11.98 8.90
CA ILE A 185 -4.37 -11.90 9.83
C ILE A 185 -4.92 -13.27 10.24
N LYS A 186 -4.54 -14.33 9.53
CA LYS A 186 -4.90 -15.72 9.87
C LYS A 186 -3.83 -16.45 10.71
N SER A 187 -2.75 -15.76 11.07
CA SER A 187 -1.72 -16.33 11.93
C SER A 187 -2.32 -16.73 13.30
N PRO A 188 -2.04 -17.93 13.80
CA PRO A 188 -2.45 -18.32 15.14
C PRO A 188 -1.68 -17.55 16.24
N GLU A 189 -0.54 -16.95 15.89
CA GLU A 189 0.37 -16.23 16.80
C GLU A 189 0.32 -14.71 16.57
N ARG A 190 -0.77 -14.21 15.97
CA ARG A 190 -0.88 -12.83 15.48
C ARG A 190 -0.61 -11.79 16.55
N ALA A 191 -1.18 -11.94 17.76
CA ALA A 191 -1.00 -10.96 18.85
C ALA A 191 0.46 -10.89 19.34
N GLU A 192 1.16 -12.02 19.35
CA GLU A 192 2.58 -12.09 19.69
C GLU A 192 3.44 -11.49 18.58
N ALA A 193 3.10 -11.77 17.31
CA ALA A 193 3.77 -11.17 16.16
C ALA A 193 3.61 -9.63 16.13
N ASP A 194 2.41 -9.10 16.48
CA ASP A 194 2.18 -7.65 16.63
C ASP A 194 3.14 -7.06 17.68
N ALA A 195 3.31 -7.72 18.83
CA ALA A 195 4.17 -7.24 19.90
C ALA A 195 5.66 -7.27 19.52
N ILE A 196 6.11 -8.35 18.86
CA ILE A 196 7.50 -8.44 18.37
C ILE A 196 7.77 -7.40 17.29
N LEU A 197 6.85 -7.23 16.32
CA LEU A 197 6.99 -6.24 15.26
C LEU A 197 7.08 -4.82 15.82
N LEU A 198 6.26 -4.48 16.80
CA LEU A 198 6.31 -3.17 17.48
C LEU A 198 7.69 -2.93 18.11
N ASP A 199 8.21 -3.91 18.85
CA ASP A 199 9.52 -3.85 19.53
C ASP A 199 10.67 -3.68 18.51
N GLU A 200 10.75 -4.55 17.51
CA GLU A 200 11.82 -4.52 16.51
C GLU A 200 11.75 -3.27 15.60
N MET A 201 10.53 -2.85 15.20
CA MET A 201 10.34 -1.64 14.40
C MET A 201 10.73 -0.38 15.16
N THR A 202 10.37 -0.27 16.45
CA THR A 202 10.74 0.88 17.30
C THR A 202 12.26 0.97 17.42
N LYS A 203 12.96 -0.13 17.73
CA LYS A 203 14.43 -0.18 17.80
C LYS A 203 15.08 0.24 16.47
N ALA A 204 14.55 -0.24 15.36
CA ALA A 204 15.09 0.05 14.05
C ALA A 204 14.91 1.53 13.66
N LEU A 205 13.73 2.10 13.96
CA LEU A 205 13.44 3.53 13.72
C LEU A 205 14.31 4.44 14.61
N ASP A 206 14.53 4.08 15.88
CA ASP A 206 15.41 4.82 16.79
C ASP A 206 16.88 4.81 16.31
N ALA A 207 17.32 3.69 15.70
CA ALA A 207 18.67 3.53 15.18
C ALA A 207 18.88 4.14 13.79
N MET A 208 17.82 4.55 13.09
CA MET A 208 17.93 5.13 11.74
C MET A 208 18.80 6.39 11.73
N PRO A 209 19.76 6.52 10.80
CA PRO A 209 20.60 7.72 10.68
C PRO A 209 19.78 8.92 10.19
N GLY A 210 20.28 10.14 10.48
CA GLY A 210 19.69 11.40 10.00
C GLY A 210 18.36 11.75 10.66
N THR A 211 17.50 12.50 9.95
CA THR A 211 16.19 12.98 10.44
C THR A 211 15.03 12.65 9.48
N ASP A 212 15.30 11.96 8.39
CA ASP A 212 14.30 11.59 7.40
C ASP A 212 13.22 10.69 8.01
N LYS A 213 12.04 10.76 7.44
CA LYS A 213 10.88 10.00 7.91
C LYS A 213 10.49 8.91 6.91
N VAL A 214 9.96 7.83 7.44
CA VAL A 214 9.36 6.73 6.67
C VAL A 214 7.85 6.70 6.92
N MET A 215 7.11 6.01 6.06
CA MET A 215 5.73 5.60 6.32
C MET A 215 5.72 4.12 6.72
N LEU A 216 4.73 3.74 7.50
CA LEU A 216 4.51 2.35 7.87
C LEU A 216 3.15 1.91 7.34
N LYS A 217 3.10 0.74 6.70
CA LYS A 217 1.85 0.09 6.30
C LYS A 217 1.74 -1.25 7.03
N LEU A 218 0.86 -1.28 8.02
CA LEU A 218 0.76 -2.37 8.98
C LEU A 218 -0.57 -3.13 8.83
N SER A 219 -0.59 -4.38 9.26
CA SER A 219 -1.86 -5.08 9.47
C SER A 219 -2.63 -4.42 10.61
N LEU A 220 -3.97 -4.37 10.50
CA LEU A 220 -4.81 -3.94 11.62
C LEU A 220 -4.47 -4.78 12.86
N PRO A 221 -4.07 -4.21 14.00
CA PRO A 221 -3.58 -4.98 15.14
C PRO A 221 -4.71 -5.75 15.85
N VAL A 222 -4.36 -6.81 16.56
CA VAL A 222 -5.33 -7.55 17.41
C VAL A 222 -5.84 -6.68 18.54
N LYS A 223 -4.94 -5.91 19.16
CA LYS A 223 -5.28 -5.00 20.27
C LYS A 223 -5.35 -3.57 19.75
N CYS A 224 -6.49 -2.92 19.96
CA CYS A 224 -6.68 -1.50 19.65
C CYS A 224 -5.58 -0.65 20.32
N GLY A 225 -5.07 0.34 19.57
CA GLY A 225 -4.02 1.26 20.05
C GLY A 225 -2.63 0.62 20.15
N HIS A 226 -2.44 -0.61 19.67
CA HIS A 226 -1.17 -1.34 19.82
C HIS A 226 0.01 -0.59 19.19
N PHE A 227 -0.23 0.11 18.08
CA PHE A 227 0.79 0.84 17.32
C PHE A 227 0.81 2.37 17.60
N ASP A 228 0.17 2.86 18.67
CA ASP A 228 0.11 4.29 18.98
C ASP A 228 1.51 4.92 19.15
N SER A 229 2.47 4.17 19.68
CA SER A 229 3.86 4.63 19.80
C SER A 229 4.52 4.83 18.41
N LEU A 230 4.19 4.00 17.43
CA LEU A 230 4.66 4.18 16.03
C LEU A 230 3.95 5.34 15.35
N VAL A 231 2.65 5.54 15.60
CA VAL A 231 1.90 6.71 15.08
C VAL A 231 2.54 8.01 15.56
N ASN A 232 3.03 8.06 16.80
CA ASN A 232 3.64 9.24 17.39
C ASN A 232 5.18 9.27 17.28
N HIS A 233 5.79 8.31 16.58
CA HIS A 233 7.25 8.21 16.48
C HIS A 233 7.83 9.33 15.61
N PRO A 234 8.91 10.03 16.03
CA PRO A 234 9.45 11.18 15.30
C PRO A 234 9.96 10.84 13.91
N ARG A 235 10.33 9.57 13.66
CA ARG A 235 10.80 9.06 12.37
C ARG A 235 9.67 8.57 11.45
N VAL A 236 8.42 8.61 11.90
CA VAL A 236 7.25 8.17 11.13
C VAL A 236 6.49 9.38 10.60
N LEU A 237 6.26 9.42 9.29
CA LEU A 237 5.47 10.45 8.63
C LEU A 237 3.97 10.15 8.77
N ARG A 238 3.58 8.89 8.54
CA ARG A 238 2.21 8.40 8.68
C ARG A 238 2.20 6.88 8.85
N VAL A 239 1.29 6.38 9.67
CA VAL A 239 0.95 4.96 9.72
C VAL A 239 -0.32 4.73 8.92
N VAL A 240 -0.32 3.73 8.04
CA VAL A 240 -1.49 3.29 7.29
C VAL A 240 -1.75 1.81 7.56
N ALA A 241 -3.00 1.37 7.49
CA ALA A 241 -3.38 -0.03 7.70
C ALA A 241 -3.82 -0.71 6.41
N LEU A 242 -3.34 -1.94 6.19
CA LEU A 242 -3.87 -2.83 5.17
C LEU A 242 -5.09 -3.61 5.71
N SER A 243 -6.01 -4.04 4.83
CA SER A 243 -7.17 -4.85 5.23
C SER A 243 -6.84 -6.33 5.48
N GLY A 244 -5.68 -6.81 5.00
CA GLY A 244 -5.16 -8.18 5.23
C GLY A 244 -6.06 -9.33 4.77
N GLY A 245 -7.28 -9.03 4.29
CA GLY A 245 -8.27 -10.02 3.88
C GLY A 245 -9.61 -9.87 4.59
N PHE A 246 -9.74 -8.97 5.54
CA PHE A 246 -11.04 -8.51 6.03
C PHE A 246 -11.85 -7.90 4.88
N LYS A 247 -13.16 -8.09 4.90
CA LYS A 247 -14.10 -7.36 4.05
C LYS A 247 -14.18 -5.90 4.48
N ARG A 248 -14.62 -5.01 3.58
CA ARG A 248 -14.68 -3.57 3.86
C ARG A 248 -15.38 -3.21 5.17
N PRO A 249 -16.61 -3.70 5.47
CA PRO A 249 -17.27 -3.32 6.71
C PRO A 249 -16.47 -3.70 7.96
N GLU A 250 -15.91 -4.90 7.99
CA GLU A 250 -15.09 -5.40 9.09
C GLU A 250 -13.78 -4.61 9.21
N ALA A 251 -13.08 -4.41 8.09
CA ALA A 251 -11.84 -3.63 8.07
C ALA A 251 -12.06 -2.18 8.55
N CYS A 252 -13.17 -1.55 8.17
CA CYS A 252 -13.53 -0.20 8.61
C CYS A 252 -13.83 -0.14 10.12
N VAL A 253 -14.54 -1.13 10.65
CA VAL A 253 -14.81 -1.22 12.10
C VAL A 253 -13.52 -1.37 12.89
N GLU A 254 -12.60 -2.24 12.44
CA GLU A 254 -11.32 -2.43 13.14
C GLU A 254 -10.40 -1.19 12.98
N LEU A 255 -10.39 -0.55 11.82
CA LEU A 255 -9.60 0.67 11.60
C LEU A 255 -10.06 1.82 12.51
N ALA A 256 -11.36 2.07 12.60
CA ALA A 256 -11.93 3.16 13.40
C ALA A 256 -11.60 3.09 14.91
N LYS A 257 -11.16 1.93 15.40
CA LYS A 257 -10.68 1.75 16.77
C LYS A 257 -9.23 2.23 16.99
N ASN A 258 -8.49 2.53 15.90
CA ASN A 258 -7.06 2.82 15.91
C ASN A 258 -6.80 4.27 15.47
N THR A 259 -7.02 5.22 16.35
CA THR A 259 -6.87 6.67 16.06
C THR A 259 -5.47 7.01 15.55
N GLY A 260 -5.40 7.84 14.50
CA GLY A 260 -4.15 8.28 13.88
C GLY A 260 -3.64 7.35 12.77
N ILE A 261 -4.23 6.16 12.63
CA ILE A 261 -3.97 5.25 11.52
C ILE A 261 -5.06 5.45 10.46
N ILE A 262 -4.67 5.63 9.19
CA ILE A 262 -5.60 5.71 8.06
C ILE A 262 -5.57 4.43 7.23
N ALA A 263 -6.57 4.19 6.40
CA ALA A 263 -6.59 3.02 5.52
C ALA A 263 -5.56 3.11 4.39
N SER A 264 -5.03 1.94 3.99
CA SER A 264 -4.45 1.68 2.67
C SER A 264 -4.99 0.36 2.15
N PHE A 265 -6.27 0.38 1.77
CA PHE A 265 -7.01 -0.81 1.38
C PHE A 265 -6.93 -1.06 -0.13
N SER A 266 -6.82 -2.33 -0.51
CA SER A 266 -6.88 -2.83 -1.88
C SER A 266 -8.21 -3.54 -2.13
N ARG A 267 -8.35 -4.80 -1.73
CA ARG A 267 -9.58 -5.58 -1.97
C ARG A 267 -10.82 -4.92 -1.38
N ALA A 268 -10.75 -4.39 -0.18
CA ALA A 268 -11.87 -3.73 0.47
C ALA A 268 -12.37 -2.47 -0.28
N LEU A 269 -11.50 -1.80 -1.06
CA LEU A 269 -11.90 -0.70 -1.93
C LEU A 269 -12.61 -1.20 -3.20
N LEU A 270 -12.21 -2.36 -3.73
CA LEU A 270 -12.60 -2.84 -5.05
C LEU A 270 -13.71 -3.88 -5.03
N GLU A 271 -14.09 -4.40 -3.86
CA GLU A 271 -14.91 -5.62 -3.72
C GLU A 271 -16.29 -5.56 -4.40
N ASP A 272 -16.87 -4.38 -4.54
CA ASP A 272 -18.19 -4.19 -5.17
C ASP A 272 -18.11 -3.74 -6.63
N LEU A 273 -16.91 -3.42 -7.14
CA LEU A 273 -16.76 -2.95 -8.51
C LEU A 273 -16.86 -4.11 -9.51
N ARG A 274 -17.56 -3.88 -10.63
CA ARG A 274 -17.70 -4.87 -11.70
C ARG A 274 -17.46 -4.23 -13.06
N HIS A 275 -16.86 -5.01 -13.95
CA HIS A 275 -16.55 -4.59 -15.33
C HIS A 275 -17.83 -4.20 -16.09
N GLN A 276 -18.93 -4.93 -15.87
CA GLN A 276 -20.21 -4.79 -16.56
C GLN A 276 -21.05 -3.58 -16.12
N MET A 277 -20.67 -2.90 -15.04
CA MET A 277 -21.34 -1.71 -14.55
C MET A 277 -21.29 -0.59 -15.59
N THR A 278 -22.38 0.16 -15.73
CA THR A 278 -22.37 1.47 -16.38
C THR A 278 -21.45 2.42 -15.60
N ASP A 279 -21.03 3.52 -16.20
CA ASP A 279 -20.17 4.48 -15.50
C ASP A 279 -20.85 5.11 -14.29
N ALA A 280 -22.16 5.35 -14.38
CA ALA A 280 -22.96 5.86 -13.25
C ALA A 280 -23.03 4.86 -12.08
N GLU A 281 -23.25 3.57 -12.36
CA GLU A 281 -23.25 2.52 -11.33
C GLU A 281 -21.85 2.34 -10.73
N PHE A 282 -20.81 2.39 -11.55
CA PHE A 282 -19.43 2.28 -11.12
C PHE A 282 -19.04 3.45 -10.20
N ASP A 283 -19.35 4.68 -10.61
CA ASP A 283 -19.08 5.89 -9.81
C ASP A 283 -19.84 5.87 -8.48
N ALA A 284 -21.09 5.44 -8.48
CA ALA A 284 -21.88 5.32 -7.26
C ALA A 284 -21.29 4.26 -6.31
N SER A 285 -20.94 3.07 -6.83
CA SER A 285 -20.36 1.99 -6.04
C SER A 285 -18.99 2.36 -5.47
N LEU A 286 -18.10 2.93 -6.30
CA LEU A 286 -16.79 3.41 -5.88
C LEU A 286 -16.93 4.54 -4.85
N GLY A 287 -17.84 5.49 -5.08
CA GLY A 287 -18.11 6.60 -4.17
C GLY A 287 -18.56 6.14 -2.79
N ALA A 288 -19.44 5.13 -2.72
CA ALA A 288 -19.85 4.52 -1.46
C ALA A 288 -18.67 3.85 -0.74
N ALA A 289 -17.86 3.06 -1.44
CA ALA A 289 -16.67 2.43 -0.88
C ALA A 289 -15.65 3.46 -0.34
N ILE A 290 -15.42 4.54 -1.10
CA ILE A 290 -14.57 5.66 -0.69
C ILE A 290 -15.12 6.35 0.56
N ALA A 291 -16.43 6.56 0.64
CA ALA A 291 -17.07 7.21 1.79
C ALA A 291 -16.92 6.37 3.07
N ASP A 292 -17.15 5.05 2.99
CA ASP A 292 -16.99 4.13 4.12
C ASP A 292 -15.54 4.12 4.65
N ILE A 293 -14.56 3.95 3.73
CA ILE A 293 -13.13 3.88 4.09
C ILE A 293 -12.63 5.23 4.63
N HIS A 294 -13.07 6.33 4.03
CA HIS A 294 -12.76 7.67 4.50
C HIS A 294 -13.29 7.90 5.92
N ALA A 295 -14.57 7.60 6.18
CA ALA A 295 -15.16 7.76 7.50
C ALA A 295 -14.39 6.97 8.58
N ALA A 296 -13.97 5.72 8.27
CA ALA A 296 -13.17 4.92 9.19
C ALA A 296 -11.74 5.47 9.39
N SER A 297 -11.19 6.17 8.40
CA SER A 297 -9.82 6.74 8.45
C SER A 297 -9.72 8.04 9.24
N ILE A 298 -10.86 8.71 9.50
CA ILE A 298 -10.91 9.99 10.21
C ILE A 298 -11.67 9.90 11.56
N ALA A 299 -12.02 8.68 11.98
CA ALA A 299 -12.73 8.40 13.22
C ALA A 299 -11.89 8.68 14.49
#